data_5837e2e6883a773c32fa9e27a9cf914b
#
_entry.id   5837e2e6883a773c32fa9e27a9cf914b
#
_cell.length_a   1.000
_cell.length_b   1.000
_cell.length_c   1.000
_cell.angle_alpha   90.00
_cell.angle_beta   90.00
_cell.angle_gamma   90.00
#
_symmetry.space_group_name_H-M   'P 1'
#
loop_
_entity.id
_entity.type
_entity.pdbx_description
1 polymer ?
#
loop_
_entity_poly.entity_id
_entity_poly.type
_entity_poly.pdbx_seq_one_letter_code
_entity_poly.pdbx_strand_id
1 'polypeptide(L)'
;WEMILETRYRTGEPYMNFIDTANRALPQAQKDLGLKIHGSNLCNEIHLATNEERTAVCCLSSLNLENYDDWKDTTLVGDLVTFLDNVLEFFIVNAPDTISRARYSAERERSLGLGAMGWHSYLQKHNVAFESEEALDINKKMFEEIQKQAIEQTEVLGKEKGEAPDMKGTGRRNAHLLAIAPNANSSLIAGTSPAIEPYKANAYTSRTRAGSHLTKNKYLEKVLDDYGKNDDRTWSSIITSGGSVQHFDWMSDHHKAVFKTAIEIDQRWLVKQGGDRQKYLCQGQSLNIFFPAGADKRYLHKVHFDAWRYGCKGLYYLRTE
;
A
#
# COMPACT_ATOMS: atom_id res chain seq x y z
N TRP A 1 1.96 -6.85 25.73
CA TRP A 1 1.08 -6.61 24.59
C TRP A 1 0.20 -5.37 24.81
N GLU A 2 -0.51 -5.29 25.92
CA GLU A 2 -1.39 -4.15 26.24
C GLU A 2 -0.63 -2.83 26.19
N MET A 3 0.54 -2.73 26.82
CA MET A 3 1.39 -1.55 26.79
C MET A 3 1.77 -1.12 25.37
N ILE A 4 2.06 -2.07 24.47
CA ILE A 4 2.38 -1.79 23.08
C ILE A 4 1.16 -1.17 22.37
N LEU A 5 -0.02 -1.77 22.52
CA LEU A 5 -1.25 -1.26 21.91
C LEU A 5 -1.62 0.13 22.44
N GLU A 6 -1.47 0.33 23.72
CA GLU A 6 -1.74 1.61 24.37
C GLU A 6 -0.78 2.71 23.89
N THR A 7 0.51 2.39 23.77
CA THR A 7 1.51 3.31 23.19
C THR A 7 1.17 3.62 21.74
N ARG A 8 0.87 2.61 20.91
CA ARG A 8 0.46 2.82 19.51
C ARG A 8 -0.77 3.72 19.42
N TYR A 9 -1.79 3.49 20.24
CA TYR A 9 -3.01 4.28 20.23
C TYR A 9 -2.76 5.75 20.61
N ARG A 10 -1.84 6.02 21.53
CA ARG A 10 -1.50 7.37 21.98
C ARG A 10 -0.54 8.13 21.07
N THR A 11 0.38 7.43 20.40
CA THR A 11 1.50 8.05 19.67
C THR A 11 1.51 7.73 18.18
N GLY A 12 0.74 6.73 17.74
CA GLY A 12 0.81 6.18 16.39
C GLY A 12 1.91 5.13 16.18
N GLU A 13 2.82 4.99 17.14
CA GLU A 13 4.01 4.14 17.08
C GLU A 13 4.10 3.24 18.35
N PRO A 14 4.94 2.19 18.35
CA PRO A 14 5.85 1.72 17.30
C PRO A 14 5.12 1.03 16.13
N TYR A 15 5.78 0.93 14.96
CA TYR A 15 5.35 0.04 13.90
C TYR A 15 5.46 -1.41 14.36
N MET A 16 4.68 -2.29 13.74
CA MET A 16 4.72 -3.72 14.05
C MET A 16 5.18 -4.50 12.83
N ASN A 17 6.13 -5.40 13.04
CA ASN A 17 6.61 -6.33 12.03
C ASN A 17 6.41 -7.77 12.50
N PHE A 18 5.73 -8.55 11.69
CA PHE A 18 5.52 -9.98 11.90
C PHE A 18 6.65 -10.74 11.20
N ILE A 19 7.82 -10.73 11.82
CA ILE A 19 9.08 -11.22 11.23
C ILE A 19 9.01 -12.69 10.82
N ASP A 20 8.32 -13.53 11.56
CA ASP A 20 8.11 -14.93 11.18
C ASP A 20 7.31 -15.05 9.89
N THR A 21 6.27 -14.22 9.74
CA THR A 21 5.47 -14.18 8.51
C THR A 21 6.32 -13.71 7.32
N ALA A 22 7.12 -12.67 7.51
CA ALA A 22 8.03 -12.16 6.49
C ALA A 22 9.05 -13.23 6.05
N ASN A 23 9.69 -13.90 7.00
CA ASN A 23 10.69 -14.95 6.71
C ASN A 23 10.07 -16.19 6.07
N ARG A 24 8.84 -16.59 6.45
CA ARG A 24 8.14 -17.67 5.75
C ARG A 24 7.87 -17.36 4.29
N ALA A 25 7.73 -16.09 3.94
CA ALA A 25 7.43 -15.64 2.57
C ALA A 25 8.68 -15.33 1.73
N LEU A 26 9.90 -15.45 2.27
CA LEU A 26 11.13 -15.31 1.49
C LEU A 26 11.14 -16.30 0.30
N PRO A 27 11.68 -15.91 -0.88
CA PRO A 27 11.98 -16.84 -1.96
C PRO A 27 12.77 -18.04 -1.49
N GLN A 28 12.44 -19.23 -1.98
CA GLN A 28 13.11 -20.48 -1.53
C GLN A 28 14.61 -20.40 -1.76
N ALA A 29 15.06 -19.86 -2.91
CA ALA A 29 16.48 -19.68 -3.19
C ALA A 29 17.21 -18.86 -2.14
N GLN A 30 16.59 -17.80 -1.59
CA GLN A 30 17.17 -17.01 -0.51
C GLN A 30 17.15 -17.76 0.84
N LYS A 31 16.13 -18.57 1.11
CA LYS A 31 16.12 -19.46 2.30
C LYS A 31 17.25 -20.49 2.26
N ASP A 32 17.49 -21.06 1.09
CA ASP A 32 18.55 -22.07 0.89
C ASP A 32 19.95 -21.46 1.10
N LEU A 33 20.10 -20.15 0.88
CA LEU A 33 21.28 -19.37 1.22
C LEU A 33 21.37 -18.96 2.70
N GLY A 34 20.39 -19.35 3.52
CA GLY A 34 20.34 -19.01 4.95
C GLY A 34 20.03 -17.54 5.24
N LEU A 35 19.51 -16.81 4.24
CA LEU A 35 19.18 -15.39 4.40
C LEU A 35 17.95 -15.17 5.29
N LYS A 36 17.95 -14.08 6.05
CA LYS A 36 16.86 -13.74 6.99
C LYS A 36 16.52 -12.26 6.95
N ILE A 37 15.23 -11.97 7.08
CA ILE A 37 14.69 -10.63 7.31
C ILE A 37 14.72 -10.38 8.81
N HIS A 38 15.34 -9.27 9.23
CA HIS A 38 15.45 -8.88 10.65
C HIS A 38 14.54 -7.69 11.00
N GLY A 39 14.09 -6.93 10.03
CA GLY A 39 13.27 -5.75 10.23
C GLY A 39 12.72 -5.20 8.92
N SER A 40 12.28 -3.96 8.96
CA SER A 40 11.75 -3.25 7.79
C SER A 40 12.34 -1.83 7.73
N ASN A 41 12.01 -1.08 6.68
CA ASN A 41 12.40 0.31 6.50
C ASN A 41 11.51 1.28 7.31
N LEU A 42 11.83 2.58 7.19
CA LEU A 42 11.07 3.66 7.82
C LEU A 42 9.57 3.63 7.46
N CYS A 43 9.22 3.26 6.24
CA CYS A 43 7.83 3.21 5.77
C CYS A 43 7.17 1.83 5.94
N ASN A 44 7.89 0.85 6.48
CA ASN A 44 7.42 -0.48 6.88
C ASN A 44 6.90 -1.38 5.73
N GLU A 45 7.32 -1.14 4.47
CA GLU A 45 6.96 -1.99 3.33
C GLU A 45 8.11 -2.87 2.85
N ILE A 46 9.36 -2.52 3.13
CA ILE A 46 10.54 -3.25 2.67
C ILE A 46 10.86 -4.41 3.61
N HIS A 47 10.75 -5.62 3.10
CA HIS A 47 11.07 -6.84 3.81
C HIS A 47 12.12 -7.62 3.02
N LEU A 48 13.39 -7.21 3.19
CA LEU A 48 14.56 -7.79 2.53
C LEU A 48 15.54 -8.31 3.56
N ALA A 49 16.34 -9.29 3.16
CA ALA A 49 17.33 -9.88 4.03
C ALA A 49 18.49 -8.91 4.33
N THR A 50 18.92 -8.88 5.58
CA THR A 50 20.07 -8.07 6.03
C THR A 50 21.01 -8.90 6.89
N ASN A 51 22.31 -8.59 6.86
CA ASN A 51 23.33 -9.16 7.72
C ASN A 51 24.57 -8.24 7.75
N GLU A 52 25.70 -8.74 8.22
CA GLU A 52 26.95 -7.97 8.30
C GLU A 52 27.45 -7.47 6.94
N GLU A 53 27.12 -8.19 5.85
CA GLU A 53 27.54 -7.86 4.48
C GLU A 53 26.45 -7.17 3.68
N ARG A 54 25.21 -7.18 4.14
CA ARG A 54 24.03 -6.75 3.40
C ARG A 54 23.30 -5.59 4.06
N THR A 55 23.08 -4.55 3.30
CA THR A 55 22.15 -3.46 3.63
C THR A 55 21.06 -3.42 2.56
N ALA A 56 19.80 -3.58 2.97
CA ALA A 56 18.67 -3.57 2.05
C ALA A 56 18.58 -2.27 1.25
N VAL A 57 18.27 -2.38 -0.03
CA VAL A 57 18.08 -1.25 -0.94
C VAL A 57 16.63 -1.16 -1.37
N CYS A 58 16.04 0.02 -1.16
CA CYS A 58 14.67 0.34 -1.52
C CYS A 58 14.64 0.92 -2.94
N CYS A 59 14.07 0.17 -3.92
CA CYS A 59 13.92 0.61 -5.31
C CYS A 59 12.43 0.51 -5.68
N LEU A 60 11.73 1.67 -5.64
CA LEU A 60 10.27 1.72 -5.65
C LEU A 60 9.68 2.49 -6.83
N SER A 61 8.50 2.05 -7.25
CA SER A 61 7.54 2.78 -8.06
C SER A 61 6.13 2.37 -7.66
N SER A 62 5.10 3.06 -8.19
CA SER A 62 3.70 2.76 -7.84
C SER A 62 2.77 2.91 -9.02
N LEU A 63 1.96 1.89 -9.24
CA LEU A 63 0.85 1.88 -10.18
C LEU A 63 -0.31 2.73 -9.63
N ASN A 64 -0.98 3.48 -10.49
CA ASN A 64 -2.23 4.15 -10.12
C ASN A 64 -3.41 3.22 -10.41
N LEU A 65 -3.93 2.57 -9.38
CA LEU A 65 -5.05 1.63 -9.48
C LEU A 65 -6.36 2.30 -9.90
N GLU A 66 -6.52 3.60 -9.69
CA GLU A 66 -7.71 4.33 -10.16
C GLU A 66 -7.92 4.16 -11.66
N ASN A 67 -6.83 3.99 -12.41
CA ASN A 67 -6.83 3.79 -13.85
C ASN A 67 -6.53 2.33 -14.24
N TYR A 68 -6.79 1.37 -13.34
CA TYR A 68 -6.50 -0.05 -13.57
C TYR A 68 -7.10 -0.55 -14.88
N ASP A 69 -8.34 -0.22 -15.19
CA ASP A 69 -9.02 -0.68 -16.40
C ASP A 69 -8.39 -0.17 -17.70
N ASP A 70 -7.65 0.95 -17.63
CA ASP A 70 -6.98 1.54 -18.80
C ASP A 70 -5.65 0.84 -19.10
N TRP A 71 -5.00 0.24 -18.10
CA TRP A 71 -3.65 -0.30 -18.26
C TRP A 71 -3.51 -1.80 -17.97
N LYS A 72 -4.49 -2.48 -17.37
CA LYS A 72 -4.40 -3.89 -16.95
C LYS A 72 -4.04 -4.86 -18.08
N ASP A 73 -4.48 -4.56 -19.31
CA ASP A 73 -4.25 -5.38 -20.50
C ASP A 73 -3.09 -4.84 -21.37
N THR A 74 -2.24 -3.98 -20.80
CA THR A 74 -1.07 -3.39 -21.46
C THR A 74 0.25 -3.96 -20.90
N THR A 75 1.38 -3.51 -21.43
CA THR A 75 2.72 -3.86 -20.94
C THR A 75 3.17 -3.10 -19.70
N LEU A 76 2.36 -2.20 -19.14
CA LEU A 76 2.76 -1.23 -18.12
C LEU A 76 3.47 -1.85 -16.92
N VAL A 77 2.96 -2.95 -16.37
CA VAL A 77 3.58 -3.62 -15.22
C VAL A 77 4.97 -4.13 -15.58
N GLY A 78 5.10 -4.78 -16.73
CA GLY A 78 6.38 -5.27 -17.27
C GLY A 78 7.38 -4.15 -17.53
N ASP A 79 6.92 -3.05 -18.13
CA ASP A 79 7.74 -1.87 -18.41
C ASP A 79 8.27 -1.24 -17.11
N LEU A 80 7.45 -1.16 -16.06
CA LEU A 80 7.87 -0.65 -14.76
C LEU A 80 8.84 -1.60 -14.05
N VAL A 81 8.68 -2.91 -14.16
CA VAL A 81 9.66 -3.88 -13.64
C VAL A 81 11.00 -3.68 -14.35
N THR A 82 11.00 -3.54 -15.67
CA THR A 82 12.20 -3.27 -16.46
C THR A 82 12.83 -1.94 -16.11
N PHE A 83 12.03 -0.89 -15.96
CA PHE A 83 12.49 0.43 -15.55
C PHE A 83 13.17 0.38 -14.18
N LEU A 84 12.55 -0.26 -13.19
CA LEU A 84 13.13 -0.39 -11.84
C LEU A 84 14.42 -1.23 -11.85
N ASP A 85 14.49 -2.32 -12.64
CA ASP A 85 15.74 -3.08 -12.81
C ASP A 85 16.87 -2.20 -13.38
N ASN A 86 16.54 -1.31 -14.34
CA ASN A 86 17.52 -0.38 -14.90
C ASN A 86 17.94 0.71 -13.90
N VAL A 87 17.00 1.23 -13.08
CA VAL A 87 17.31 2.16 -11.98
C VAL A 87 18.25 1.51 -10.97
N LEU A 88 17.97 0.25 -10.62
CA LEU A 88 18.81 -0.51 -9.70
C LEU A 88 20.20 -0.80 -10.30
N GLU A 89 20.29 -1.10 -11.60
CA GLU A 89 21.56 -1.25 -12.32
C GLU A 89 22.37 0.05 -12.27
N PHE A 90 21.74 1.19 -12.53
CA PHE A 90 22.39 2.49 -12.41
C PHE A 90 22.96 2.73 -10.99
N PHE A 91 22.19 2.35 -9.96
CA PHE A 91 22.67 2.41 -8.58
C PHE A 91 23.89 1.50 -8.37
N ILE A 92 23.84 0.25 -8.79
CA ILE A 92 24.92 -0.74 -8.62
C ILE A 92 26.22 -0.23 -9.24
N VAL A 93 26.15 0.31 -10.46
CA VAL A 93 27.32 0.80 -11.21
C VAL A 93 27.91 2.08 -10.60
N ASN A 94 27.07 2.98 -10.06
CA ASN A 94 27.50 4.31 -9.63
C ASN A 94 27.59 4.46 -8.11
N ALA A 95 27.20 3.48 -7.31
CA ALA A 95 27.24 3.54 -5.85
C ALA A 95 28.69 3.67 -5.36
N PRO A 96 29.00 4.66 -4.49
CA PRO A 96 30.35 4.84 -3.94
C PRO A 96 30.71 3.70 -2.98
N ASP A 97 31.99 3.48 -2.78
CA ASP A 97 32.50 2.40 -1.89
C ASP A 97 32.07 2.57 -0.42
N THR A 98 31.72 3.78 -0.01
CA THR A 98 31.21 4.07 1.34
C THR A 98 29.90 3.35 1.67
N ILE A 99 29.13 2.93 0.64
CA ILE A 99 27.90 2.16 0.75
C ILE A 99 28.02 0.78 0.09
N SER A 100 29.19 0.18 0.14
CA SER A 100 29.49 -1.11 -0.50
C SER A 100 28.52 -2.24 -0.11
N ARG A 101 28.05 -2.28 1.14
CA ARG A 101 27.05 -3.28 1.59
C ARG A 101 25.71 -3.15 0.88
N ALA A 102 25.28 -1.91 0.60
CA ALA A 102 24.05 -1.65 -0.14
C ALA A 102 24.22 -2.04 -1.62
N ARG A 103 25.37 -1.67 -2.23
CA ARG A 103 25.73 -2.11 -3.58
C ARG A 103 25.74 -3.64 -3.69
N TYR A 104 26.40 -4.32 -2.74
CA TYR A 104 26.45 -5.78 -2.68
C TYR A 104 25.06 -6.41 -2.60
N SER A 105 24.21 -5.93 -1.68
CA SER A 105 22.81 -6.42 -1.59
C SER A 105 22.07 -6.24 -2.91
N ALA A 106 22.14 -5.03 -3.49
CA ALA A 106 21.47 -4.72 -4.74
C ALA A 106 21.92 -5.64 -5.88
N GLU A 107 23.21 -5.89 -6.00
CA GLU A 107 23.79 -6.80 -7.00
C GLU A 107 23.34 -8.25 -6.79
N ARG A 108 23.34 -8.73 -5.52
CA ARG A 108 23.04 -10.11 -5.18
C ARG A 108 21.60 -10.49 -5.39
N GLU A 109 20.65 -9.64 -5.01
CA GLU A 109 19.23 -9.99 -4.99
C GLU A 109 18.40 -9.23 -6.04
N ARG A 110 18.87 -8.08 -6.53
CA ARG A 110 18.16 -7.21 -7.49
C ARG A 110 16.70 -7.00 -7.15
N SER A 111 16.41 -6.77 -5.87
CA SER A 111 15.07 -6.63 -5.35
C SER A 111 14.42 -5.31 -5.73
N LEU A 112 13.18 -5.39 -6.21
CA LEU A 112 12.33 -4.27 -6.59
C LEU A 112 11.13 -4.17 -5.67
N GLY A 113 10.47 -3.02 -5.67
CA GLY A 113 9.25 -2.76 -4.93
C GLY A 113 8.25 -1.97 -5.75
N LEU A 114 7.66 -2.59 -6.79
CA LEU A 114 6.54 -2.00 -7.49
C LEU A 114 5.30 -2.10 -6.60
N GLY A 115 4.74 -0.95 -6.25
CA GLY A 115 3.57 -0.82 -5.39
C GLY A 115 2.36 -0.25 -6.11
N ALA A 116 1.43 0.30 -5.32
CA ALA A 116 0.17 0.79 -5.81
C ALA A 116 -0.33 1.98 -5.00
N MET A 117 -1.06 2.88 -5.66
CA MET A 117 -1.87 3.96 -5.07
C MET A 117 -3.23 4.00 -5.75
N GLY A 118 -4.19 4.71 -5.17
CA GLY A 118 -5.49 4.90 -5.80
C GLY A 118 -6.52 3.78 -5.56
N TRP A 119 -6.30 2.93 -4.56
CA TRP A 119 -7.22 1.83 -4.28
C TRP A 119 -8.64 2.29 -3.93
N HIS A 120 -8.78 3.21 -2.97
CA HIS A 120 -10.12 3.73 -2.61
C HIS A 120 -10.75 4.55 -3.73
N SER A 121 -9.93 5.30 -4.49
CA SER A 121 -10.38 5.99 -5.70
C SER A 121 -10.98 5.04 -6.72
N TYR A 122 -10.34 3.88 -6.96
CA TYR A 122 -10.86 2.85 -7.85
C TYR A 122 -12.22 2.34 -7.37
N LEU A 123 -12.33 2.00 -6.09
CA LEU A 123 -13.60 1.52 -5.53
C LEU A 123 -14.73 2.56 -5.68
N GLN A 124 -14.45 3.82 -5.34
CA GLN A 124 -15.42 4.92 -5.48
C GLN A 124 -15.79 5.21 -6.93
N LYS A 125 -14.81 5.13 -7.86
CA LYS A 125 -15.04 5.24 -9.31
C LYS A 125 -16.06 4.21 -9.81
N HIS A 126 -16.02 3.00 -9.24
CA HIS A 126 -16.91 1.89 -9.59
C HIS A 126 -18.12 1.75 -8.65
N ASN A 127 -18.35 2.74 -7.78
CA ASN A 127 -19.46 2.74 -6.81
C ASN A 127 -19.47 1.50 -5.91
N VAL A 128 -18.29 1.04 -5.50
CA VAL A 128 -18.08 -0.13 -4.62
C VAL A 128 -17.71 0.35 -3.22
N ALA A 129 -18.43 -0.14 -2.21
CA ALA A 129 -18.10 0.14 -0.82
C ALA A 129 -16.82 -0.57 -0.39
N PHE A 130 -15.95 0.12 0.37
CA PHE A 130 -14.72 -0.46 0.90
C PHE A 130 -15.00 -1.69 1.78
N GLU A 131 -16.08 -1.67 2.56
CA GLU A 131 -16.55 -2.75 3.42
C GLU A 131 -17.52 -3.67 2.66
N SER A 132 -17.03 -4.37 1.61
CA SER A 132 -17.85 -5.27 0.82
C SER A 132 -17.07 -6.50 0.35
N GLU A 133 -17.79 -7.62 0.12
CA GLU A 133 -17.22 -8.81 -0.50
C GLU A 133 -16.74 -8.52 -1.93
N GLU A 134 -17.43 -7.64 -2.65
CA GLU A 134 -17.03 -7.19 -3.99
C GLU A 134 -15.64 -6.53 -3.95
N ALA A 135 -15.38 -5.64 -2.98
CA ALA A 135 -14.07 -5.03 -2.80
C ALA A 135 -12.99 -6.07 -2.48
N LEU A 136 -13.29 -7.11 -1.70
CA LEU A 136 -12.36 -8.22 -1.44
C LEU A 136 -12.02 -9.00 -2.71
N ASP A 137 -13.00 -9.27 -3.55
CA ASP A 137 -12.80 -10.02 -4.80
C ASP A 137 -12.02 -9.22 -5.83
N ILE A 138 -12.32 -7.93 -5.98
CA ILE A 138 -11.57 -7.01 -6.83
C ILE A 138 -10.11 -6.94 -6.36
N ASN A 139 -9.89 -6.75 -5.06
CA ASN A 139 -8.56 -6.69 -4.45
C ASN A 139 -7.71 -7.92 -4.79
N LYS A 140 -8.27 -9.12 -4.64
CA LYS A 140 -7.55 -10.37 -4.94
C LYS A 140 -7.20 -10.47 -6.42
N LYS A 141 -8.18 -10.31 -7.31
CA LYS A 141 -7.99 -10.43 -8.77
C LYS A 141 -6.99 -9.42 -9.30
N MET A 142 -7.08 -8.17 -8.84
CA MET A 142 -6.18 -7.09 -9.27
C MET A 142 -4.73 -7.37 -8.88
N PHE A 143 -4.47 -7.74 -7.62
CA PHE A 143 -3.11 -8.00 -7.16
C PHE A 143 -2.54 -9.34 -7.66
N GLU A 144 -3.38 -10.34 -7.93
CA GLU A 144 -3.00 -11.57 -8.61
C GLU A 144 -2.50 -11.29 -10.03
N GLU A 145 -3.23 -10.47 -10.79
CA GLU A 145 -2.83 -10.10 -12.15
C GLU A 145 -1.55 -9.25 -12.18
N ILE A 146 -1.42 -8.27 -11.27
CA ILE A 146 -0.18 -7.47 -11.14
C ILE A 146 1.02 -8.38 -10.82
N GLN A 147 0.86 -9.32 -9.89
CA GLN A 147 1.93 -10.25 -9.55
C GLN A 147 2.32 -11.13 -10.75
N LYS A 148 1.33 -11.67 -11.45
CA LYS A 148 1.56 -12.51 -12.63
C LYS A 148 2.38 -11.77 -13.68
N GLN A 149 1.96 -10.59 -14.09
CA GLN A 149 2.68 -9.77 -15.08
C GLN A 149 4.10 -9.41 -14.62
N ALA A 150 4.28 -9.09 -13.33
CA ALA A 150 5.60 -8.80 -12.78
C ALA A 150 6.53 -10.04 -12.79
N ILE A 151 5.99 -11.24 -12.51
CA ILE A 151 6.74 -12.50 -12.57
C ILE A 151 7.12 -12.83 -14.01
N GLU A 152 6.20 -12.71 -14.96
CA GLU A 152 6.48 -12.93 -16.38
C GLU A 152 7.63 -12.04 -16.87
N GLN A 153 7.61 -10.75 -16.48
CA GLN A 153 8.67 -9.82 -16.88
C GLN A 153 10.02 -10.12 -16.24
N THR A 154 10.10 -10.47 -14.96
CA THR A 154 11.39 -10.81 -14.34
C THR A 154 11.98 -12.09 -14.93
N GLU A 155 11.16 -13.02 -15.43
CA GLU A 155 11.63 -14.21 -16.15
C GLU A 155 12.16 -13.87 -17.55
N VAL A 156 11.54 -12.91 -18.25
CA VAL A 156 12.09 -12.35 -19.51
C VAL A 156 13.44 -11.70 -19.22
N LEU A 157 13.54 -10.83 -18.23
CA LEU A 157 14.80 -10.20 -17.85
C LEU A 157 15.87 -11.20 -17.39
N GLY A 158 15.46 -12.29 -16.74
CA GLY A 158 16.36 -13.39 -16.35
C GLY A 158 17.01 -14.07 -17.56
N LYS A 159 16.25 -14.24 -18.66
CA LYS A 159 16.78 -14.79 -19.93
C LYS A 159 17.66 -13.79 -20.67
N GLU A 160 17.30 -12.51 -20.68
CA GLU A 160 18.00 -11.46 -21.44
C GLU A 160 19.28 -10.96 -20.76
N LYS A 161 19.21 -10.74 -19.44
CA LYS A 161 20.27 -10.10 -18.65
C LYS A 161 20.92 -11.03 -17.62
N GLY A 162 20.43 -12.25 -17.50
CA GLY A 162 20.87 -13.23 -16.49
C GLY A 162 20.12 -13.09 -15.16
N GLU A 163 20.10 -14.18 -14.41
CA GLU A 163 19.51 -14.26 -13.07
C GLU A 163 20.34 -13.48 -12.06
N ALA A 164 19.69 -12.93 -11.01
CA ALA A 164 20.42 -12.43 -9.86
C ALA A 164 21.19 -13.59 -9.17
N PRO A 165 22.36 -13.34 -8.59
CA PRO A 165 23.15 -14.38 -7.92
C PRO A 165 22.38 -15.15 -6.85
N ASP A 166 21.49 -14.50 -6.11
CA ASP A 166 20.63 -15.11 -5.09
C ASP A 166 19.43 -15.88 -5.66
N MET A 167 19.18 -15.75 -6.95
CA MET A 167 18.08 -16.40 -7.67
C MET A 167 18.56 -17.42 -8.70
N LYS A 168 19.81 -17.84 -8.61
CA LYS A 168 20.41 -18.76 -9.57
C LYS A 168 19.62 -20.07 -9.68
N GLY A 169 19.26 -20.43 -10.90
CA GLY A 169 18.48 -21.63 -11.24
C GLY A 169 16.96 -21.46 -11.12
N THR A 170 16.47 -20.24 -10.86
CA THR A 170 15.04 -19.97 -10.78
C THR A 170 14.44 -19.38 -12.06
N GLY A 171 15.27 -18.94 -12.99
CA GLY A 171 14.87 -18.23 -14.21
C GLY A 171 14.59 -16.73 -13.98
N ARG A 172 14.75 -16.21 -12.77
CA ARG A 172 14.34 -14.84 -12.41
C ARG A 172 15.51 -13.88 -12.28
N ARG A 173 15.36 -12.69 -12.83
CA ARG A 173 16.28 -11.57 -12.67
C ARG A 173 16.24 -10.98 -11.25
N ASN A 174 15.05 -10.86 -10.66
CA ASN A 174 14.80 -10.12 -9.42
C ASN A 174 14.25 -11.04 -8.33
N ALA A 175 14.80 -11.00 -7.13
CA ALA A 175 14.35 -11.82 -6.01
C ALA A 175 12.98 -11.35 -5.48
N HIS A 176 12.77 -10.04 -5.40
CA HIS A 176 11.51 -9.42 -5.00
C HIS A 176 11.05 -8.43 -6.08
N LEU A 177 9.73 -8.27 -6.22
CA LEU A 177 9.11 -7.48 -7.27
C LEU A 177 8.14 -6.43 -6.73
N LEU A 178 7.37 -6.75 -5.69
CA LEU A 178 6.22 -5.97 -5.24
C LEU A 178 6.35 -5.57 -3.77
N ALA A 179 6.14 -4.27 -3.51
CA ALA A 179 6.02 -3.68 -2.18
C ALA A 179 5.15 -2.41 -2.27
N ILE A 180 4.29 -2.15 -1.30
CA ILE A 180 3.40 -0.99 -1.32
C ILE A 180 3.88 0.07 -0.35
N ALA A 181 4.42 1.16 -0.90
CA ALA A 181 4.82 2.37 -0.18
C ALA A 181 3.60 3.25 0.18
N PRO A 182 3.74 4.23 1.11
CA PRO A 182 2.60 5.06 1.56
C PRO A 182 2.04 6.01 0.49
N ASN A 183 2.85 6.47 -0.46
CA ASN A 183 2.48 7.35 -1.58
C ASN A 183 1.74 8.66 -1.21
N ALA A 184 1.97 9.20 -0.01
CA ALA A 184 1.22 10.36 0.49
C ALA A 184 1.31 11.59 -0.43
N ASN A 185 2.49 11.89 -0.94
CA ASN A 185 2.70 13.03 -1.84
C ASN A 185 2.42 12.68 -3.30
N SER A 186 2.83 11.49 -3.76
CA SER A 186 2.64 11.04 -5.14
C SER A 186 1.14 10.95 -5.49
N SER A 187 0.31 10.49 -4.55
CA SER A 187 -1.14 10.42 -4.74
C SER A 187 -1.79 11.79 -4.87
N LEU A 188 -1.31 12.80 -4.13
CA LEU A 188 -1.78 14.19 -4.29
C LEU A 188 -1.46 14.74 -5.67
N ILE A 189 -0.25 14.50 -6.18
CA ILE A 189 0.16 14.91 -7.52
C ILE A 189 -0.68 14.20 -8.59
N ALA A 190 -0.95 12.91 -8.41
CA ALA A 190 -1.75 12.10 -9.31
C ALA A 190 -3.28 12.34 -9.17
N GLY A 191 -3.73 13.09 -8.16
CA GLY A 191 -5.14 13.35 -7.89
C GLY A 191 -5.93 12.10 -7.50
N THR A 192 -5.32 11.18 -6.75
CA THR A 192 -5.90 9.89 -6.35
C THR A 192 -5.75 9.62 -4.85
N SER A 193 -6.32 8.51 -4.34
CA SER A 193 -6.14 8.12 -2.94
C SER A 193 -4.74 7.56 -2.66
N PRO A 194 -4.20 7.76 -1.44
CA PRO A 194 -2.86 7.29 -1.10
C PRO A 194 -2.82 5.76 -0.97
N ALA A 195 -1.85 5.13 -1.61
CA ALA A 195 -1.59 3.69 -1.53
C ALA A 195 -2.88 2.83 -1.62
N ILE A 196 -3.07 1.98 -0.61
CA ILE A 196 -4.24 1.08 -0.46
C ILE A 196 -5.17 1.57 0.65
N GLU A 197 -5.00 2.82 1.08
CA GLU A 197 -5.74 3.41 2.19
C GLU A 197 -7.06 4.03 1.74
N PRO A 198 -8.09 4.03 2.62
CA PRO A 198 -9.26 4.82 2.39
C PRO A 198 -8.97 6.33 2.55
N TYR A 199 -9.80 7.16 1.89
CA TYR A 199 -9.75 8.59 2.08
C TYR A 199 -10.04 8.98 3.53
N LYS A 200 -9.25 9.90 4.08
CA LYS A 200 -9.46 10.43 5.44
C LYS A 200 -10.68 11.34 5.53
N ALA A 201 -10.97 12.05 4.45
CA ALA A 201 -12.09 12.99 4.36
C ALA A 201 -12.52 13.13 2.89
N ASN A 202 -13.83 13.33 2.65
CA ASN A 202 -14.35 13.59 1.31
C ASN A 202 -14.22 15.07 0.88
N ALA A 203 -14.00 15.96 1.83
CA ALA A 203 -13.64 17.35 1.56
C ALA A 203 -12.80 17.91 2.72
N TYR A 204 -11.81 18.73 2.37
CA TYR A 204 -10.96 19.40 3.36
C TYR A 204 -10.30 20.64 2.76
N THR A 205 -9.89 21.56 3.62
CA THR A 205 -9.13 22.73 3.22
C THR A 205 -7.63 22.42 3.25
N SER A 206 -7.00 22.37 2.09
CA SER A 206 -5.56 22.27 1.96
C SER A 206 -4.93 23.66 2.07
N ARG A 207 -3.93 23.80 2.94
CA ARG A 207 -3.15 25.05 3.10
C ARG A 207 -1.76 24.84 2.52
N THR A 208 -1.42 25.63 1.52
CA THR A 208 -0.10 25.66 0.89
C THR A 208 0.51 27.05 1.01
N ARG A 209 1.78 27.20 0.63
CA ARG A 209 2.40 28.53 0.55
C ARG A 209 1.69 29.46 -0.45
N ALA A 210 1.00 28.91 -1.43
CA ALA A 210 0.24 29.65 -2.45
C ALA A 210 -1.18 30.03 -2.00
N GLY A 211 -1.62 29.58 -0.82
CA GLY A 211 -2.96 29.87 -0.31
C GLY A 211 -3.70 28.64 0.23
N SER A 212 -4.99 28.86 0.54
CA SER A 212 -5.90 27.80 0.99
C SER A 212 -6.80 27.39 -0.17
N HIS A 213 -6.89 26.09 -0.42
CA HIS A 213 -7.71 25.52 -1.48
C HIS A 213 -8.66 24.47 -0.90
N LEU A 214 -9.90 24.48 -1.35
CA LEU A 214 -10.86 23.43 -1.04
C LEU A 214 -10.57 22.22 -1.94
N THR A 215 -10.25 21.10 -1.33
CA THR A 215 -10.13 19.81 -2.01
C THR A 215 -11.43 19.03 -1.83
N LYS A 216 -12.02 18.60 -2.93
CA LYS A 216 -13.28 17.85 -2.99
C LYS A 216 -13.00 16.45 -3.56
N ASN A 217 -13.72 15.45 -3.06
CA ASN A 217 -13.72 14.13 -3.65
C ASN A 217 -14.51 14.15 -4.96
N LYS A 218 -13.81 13.94 -6.08
CA LYS A 218 -14.37 14.03 -7.45
C LYS A 218 -15.47 12.99 -7.75
N TYR A 219 -15.47 11.87 -7.06
CA TYR A 219 -16.51 10.84 -7.22
C TYR A 219 -17.76 11.17 -6.41
N LEU A 220 -17.57 11.72 -5.21
CA LEU A 220 -18.67 12.26 -4.43
C LEU A 220 -19.32 13.46 -5.13
N GLU A 221 -18.53 14.32 -5.76
CA GLU A 221 -19.05 15.47 -6.51
C GLU A 221 -20.06 15.04 -7.58
N LYS A 222 -19.76 13.99 -8.36
CA LYS A 222 -20.69 13.43 -9.35
C LYS A 222 -21.98 12.90 -8.70
N VAL A 223 -21.87 12.20 -7.59
CA VAL A 223 -23.03 11.70 -6.86
C VAL A 223 -23.88 12.85 -6.30
N LEU A 224 -23.24 13.90 -5.81
CA LEU A 224 -23.97 15.11 -5.35
C LEU A 224 -24.68 15.84 -6.50
N ASP A 225 -24.11 15.84 -7.69
CA ASP A 225 -24.79 16.38 -8.90
C ASP A 225 -26.07 15.57 -9.19
N ASP A 226 -26.00 14.23 -9.15
CA ASP A 226 -27.16 13.35 -9.37
C ASP A 226 -28.27 13.58 -8.32
N TYR A 227 -27.92 13.92 -7.09
CA TYR A 227 -28.87 14.30 -6.03
C TYR A 227 -29.35 15.75 -6.13
N GLY A 228 -28.77 16.59 -7.01
CA GLY A 228 -29.02 18.03 -7.05
C GLY A 228 -28.55 18.74 -5.77
N LYS A 229 -27.47 18.25 -5.15
CA LYS A 229 -26.92 18.70 -3.87
C LYS A 229 -25.44 19.14 -3.96
N ASN A 230 -24.90 19.32 -5.17
CA ASN A 230 -23.54 19.82 -5.36
C ASN A 230 -23.49 21.34 -5.19
N ASP A 231 -23.63 21.81 -3.96
CA ASP A 231 -23.65 23.23 -3.60
C ASP A 231 -22.69 23.51 -2.42
N ASP A 232 -22.38 24.80 -2.21
CA ASP A 232 -21.44 25.24 -1.18
C ASP A 232 -21.92 24.89 0.25
N ARG A 233 -23.24 24.84 0.49
CA ARG A 233 -23.82 24.47 1.77
C ARG A 233 -23.56 22.99 2.09
N THR A 234 -23.73 22.12 1.10
CA THR A 234 -23.45 20.68 1.24
C THR A 234 -21.97 20.46 1.50
N TRP A 235 -21.07 21.08 0.72
CA TRP A 235 -19.63 20.96 0.93
C TRP A 235 -19.16 21.51 2.26
N SER A 236 -19.72 22.65 2.71
CA SER A 236 -19.43 23.19 4.05
C SER A 236 -19.87 22.24 5.15
N SER A 237 -21.03 21.57 4.98
CA SER A 237 -21.52 20.56 5.92
C SER A 237 -20.59 19.33 5.99
N ILE A 238 -20.09 18.86 4.86
CA ILE A 238 -19.12 17.77 4.80
C ILE A 238 -17.84 18.15 5.56
N ILE A 239 -17.29 19.34 5.31
CA ILE A 239 -16.06 19.83 5.99
C ILE A 239 -16.26 19.92 7.51
N THR A 240 -17.36 20.50 7.95
CA THR A 240 -17.65 20.65 9.38
C THR A 240 -17.91 19.33 10.09
N SER A 241 -18.30 18.30 9.34
CA SER A 241 -18.48 16.93 9.81
C SER A 241 -17.21 16.07 9.62
N GLY A 242 -16.01 16.67 9.56
CA GLY A 242 -14.75 15.93 9.43
C GLY A 242 -14.60 15.21 8.07
N GLY A 243 -15.30 15.65 7.04
CA GLY A 243 -15.30 15.01 5.72
C GLY A 243 -16.30 13.86 5.55
N SER A 244 -17.14 13.63 6.56
CA SER A 244 -18.18 12.60 6.56
C SER A 244 -19.41 13.00 5.75
N VAL A 245 -20.09 11.99 5.19
CA VAL A 245 -21.40 12.12 4.53
C VAL A 245 -22.51 11.40 5.28
N GLN A 246 -22.20 10.77 6.43
CA GLN A 246 -23.12 9.89 7.14
C GLN A 246 -24.36 10.60 7.69
N HIS A 247 -24.27 11.92 7.91
CA HIS A 247 -25.34 12.74 8.47
C HIS A 247 -26.42 13.20 7.46
N PHE A 248 -26.26 12.86 6.18
CA PHE A 248 -27.23 13.25 5.14
C PHE A 248 -28.37 12.23 5.04
N ASP A 249 -29.56 12.55 5.55
CA ASP A 249 -30.74 11.67 5.50
C ASP A 249 -31.24 11.40 4.08
N TRP A 250 -30.98 12.31 3.14
CA TRP A 250 -31.36 12.20 1.73
C TRP A 250 -30.42 11.31 0.89
N MET A 251 -29.23 10.96 1.41
CA MET A 251 -28.27 10.12 0.70
C MET A 251 -28.57 8.64 0.98
N SER A 252 -28.54 7.80 -0.05
CA SER A 252 -28.75 6.35 0.11
C SER A 252 -27.71 5.71 1.02
N ASP A 253 -28.09 4.64 1.69
CA ASP A 253 -27.18 3.87 2.56
C ASP A 253 -25.99 3.31 1.75
N HIS A 254 -26.22 2.94 0.48
CA HIS A 254 -25.15 2.50 -0.40
C HIS A 254 -24.11 3.59 -0.64
N HIS A 255 -24.52 4.81 -1.04
CA HIS A 255 -23.57 5.91 -1.24
C HIS A 255 -22.88 6.32 0.07
N LYS A 256 -23.59 6.27 1.21
CA LYS A 256 -22.96 6.47 2.51
C LYS A 256 -21.86 5.45 2.77
N ALA A 257 -22.08 4.18 2.42
CA ALA A 257 -21.07 3.11 2.56
C ALA A 257 -19.87 3.31 1.62
N VAL A 258 -20.10 3.73 0.36
CA VAL A 258 -19.04 4.01 -0.62
C VAL A 258 -18.15 5.16 -0.19
N PHE A 259 -18.72 6.21 0.41
CA PHE A 259 -17.99 7.43 0.80
C PHE A 259 -17.65 7.52 2.29
N LYS A 260 -17.62 6.36 3.00
CA LYS A 260 -17.06 6.32 4.35
C LYS A 260 -15.62 6.83 4.36
N THR A 261 -15.31 7.62 5.37
CA THR A 261 -13.93 8.05 5.64
C THR A 261 -13.13 6.94 6.33
N ALA A 262 -11.81 7.07 6.35
CA ALA A 262 -10.92 6.06 6.92
C ALA A 262 -11.28 5.66 8.36
N ILE A 263 -11.74 6.63 9.16
CA ILE A 263 -12.09 6.41 10.58
C ILE A 263 -13.48 5.77 10.75
N GLU A 264 -14.36 5.91 9.75
CA GLU A 264 -15.71 5.34 9.74
C GLU A 264 -15.72 3.88 9.25
N ILE A 265 -14.65 3.47 8.56
CA ILE A 265 -14.48 2.11 8.07
C ILE A 265 -14.09 1.18 9.23
N ASP A 266 -14.77 0.04 9.35
CA ASP A 266 -14.35 -1.01 10.26
C ASP A 266 -12.97 -1.55 9.83
N GLN A 267 -11.98 -1.34 10.68
CA GLN A 267 -10.57 -1.67 10.39
C GLN A 267 -10.34 -3.17 10.19
N ARG A 268 -11.28 -4.02 10.58
CA ARG A 268 -11.23 -5.47 10.27
C ARG A 268 -11.30 -5.72 8.75
N TRP A 269 -12.07 -4.92 8.00
CA TRP A 269 -12.09 -4.97 6.54
C TRP A 269 -10.77 -4.51 5.92
N LEU A 270 -10.17 -3.46 6.49
CA LEU A 270 -8.89 -2.93 6.02
C LEU A 270 -7.78 -3.98 6.17
N VAL A 271 -7.64 -4.61 7.34
CA VAL A 271 -6.62 -5.66 7.55
C VAL A 271 -6.95 -6.95 6.82
N LYS A 272 -8.23 -7.26 6.58
CA LYS A 272 -8.67 -8.39 5.76
C LYS A 272 -8.22 -8.21 4.30
N GLN A 273 -8.50 -7.04 3.71
CA GLN A 273 -8.00 -6.70 2.38
C GLN A 273 -6.48 -6.72 2.33
N GLY A 274 -5.81 -6.18 3.36
CA GLY A 274 -4.36 -6.24 3.51
C GLY A 274 -3.81 -7.66 3.48
N GLY A 275 -4.41 -8.57 4.23
CA GLY A 275 -4.05 -9.99 4.26
C GLY A 275 -4.30 -10.71 2.93
N ASP A 276 -5.43 -10.41 2.28
CA ASP A 276 -5.77 -11.03 1.00
C ASP A 276 -4.79 -10.63 -0.11
N ARG A 277 -4.38 -9.34 -0.17
CA ARG A 277 -3.36 -8.89 -1.15
C ARG A 277 -1.94 -9.29 -0.78
N GLN A 278 -1.65 -9.50 0.52
CA GLN A 278 -0.30 -9.85 0.99
C GLN A 278 0.23 -11.14 0.35
N LYS A 279 -0.64 -12.05 -0.05
CA LYS A 279 -0.28 -13.29 -0.75
C LYS A 279 0.41 -13.04 -2.08
N TYR A 280 0.10 -11.92 -2.71
CA TYR A 280 0.62 -11.50 -4.01
C TYR A 280 1.81 -10.54 -3.89
N LEU A 281 2.14 -10.07 -2.70
CA LEU A 281 3.25 -9.14 -2.44
C LEU A 281 4.47 -9.90 -1.91
N CYS A 282 5.58 -9.82 -2.62
CA CYS A 282 6.85 -10.42 -2.18
C CYS A 282 7.36 -9.81 -0.88
N GLN A 283 7.26 -8.49 -0.77
CA GLN A 283 7.62 -7.71 0.41
C GLN A 283 6.36 -7.34 1.21
N GLY A 284 6.35 -6.20 1.89
CA GLY A 284 5.24 -5.74 2.70
C GLY A 284 4.41 -4.65 2.06
N GLN A 285 3.59 -4.05 2.89
CA GLN A 285 2.75 -2.90 2.57
C GLN A 285 2.72 -1.96 3.77
N SER A 286 2.82 -0.65 3.51
CA SER A 286 2.72 0.40 4.53
C SER A 286 1.27 0.56 4.96
N LEU A 287 0.78 -0.38 5.76
CA LEU A 287 -0.62 -0.48 6.15
C LEU A 287 -0.90 0.34 7.40
N ASN A 288 -1.47 1.53 7.23
CA ASN A 288 -2.02 2.33 8.33
C ASN A 288 -3.36 1.76 8.80
N ILE A 289 -3.62 1.89 10.09
CA ILE A 289 -4.92 1.58 10.70
C ILE A 289 -5.47 2.83 11.39
N PHE A 290 -6.79 2.99 11.38
CA PHE A 290 -7.46 4.22 11.81
C PHE A 290 -8.48 3.94 12.90
N PHE A 291 -8.41 4.68 13.99
CA PHE A 291 -9.34 4.51 15.12
C PHE A 291 -9.90 5.83 15.58
N PRO A 292 -11.19 5.90 15.90
CA PRO A 292 -11.77 7.07 16.53
C PRO A 292 -11.23 7.25 17.96
N ALA A 293 -11.31 8.47 18.48
CA ALA A 293 -11.03 8.73 19.87
C ALA A 293 -11.93 7.86 20.76
N GLY A 294 -11.36 7.26 21.81
CA GLY A 294 -12.10 6.39 22.72
C GLY A 294 -12.41 4.99 22.20
N ALA A 295 -11.73 4.53 21.15
CA ALA A 295 -11.91 3.18 20.62
C ALA A 295 -11.73 2.09 21.70
N ASP A 296 -12.57 1.06 21.65
CA ASP A 296 -12.51 -0.08 22.57
C ASP A 296 -11.19 -0.83 22.44
N LYS A 297 -10.53 -1.08 23.57
CA LYS A 297 -9.26 -1.85 23.63
C LYS A 297 -9.38 -3.26 23.03
N ARG A 298 -10.54 -3.90 23.15
CA ARG A 298 -10.78 -5.24 22.57
C ARG A 298 -10.84 -5.17 21.05
N TYR A 299 -11.47 -4.12 20.51
CA TYR A 299 -11.49 -3.87 19.07
C TYR A 299 -10.08 -3.59 18.54
N LEU A 300 -9.32 -2.75 19.23
CA LEU A 300 -7.92 -2.46 18.93
C LEU A 300 -7.08 -3.75 18.89
N HIS A 301 -7.18 -4.59 19.91
CA HIS A 301 -6.52 -5.90 19.97
C HIS A 301 -6.95 -6.78 18.79
N LYS A 302 -8.26 -6.88 18.53
CA LYS A 302 -8.82 -7.72 17.48
C LYS A 302 -8.26 -7.37 16.10
N VAL A 303 -8.20 -6.08 15.76
CA VAL A 303 -7.67 -5.62 14.46
C VAL A 303 -6.19 -6.00 14.30
N HIS A 304 -5.37 -5.80 15.34
CA HIS A 304 -3.95 -6.17 15.29
C HIS A 304 -3.74 -7.69 15.18
N PHE A 305 -4.53 -8.46 15.95
CA PHE A 305 -4.49 -9.91 15.90
C PHE A 305 -4.93 -10.45 14.54
N ASP A 306 -6.00 -9.88 13.96
CA ASP A 306 -6.49 -10.27 12.63
C ASP A 306 -5.48 -9.93 11.54
N ALA A 307 -4.78 -8.79 11.61
CA ALA A 307 -3.71 -8.47 10.68
C ALA A 307 -2.63 -9.56 10.65
N TRP A 308 -2.17 -10.00 11.82
CA TRP A 308 -1.24 -11.13 11.93
C TRP A 308 -1.84 -12.43 11.40
N ARG A 309 -3.06 -12.77 11.80
CA ARG A 309 -3.75 -14.00 11.40
C ARG A 309 -4.00 -14.08 9.90
N TYR A 310 -4.29 -12.95 9.25
CA TYR A 310 -4.48 -12.88 7.80
C TYR A 310 -3.17 -12.87 7.02
N GLY A 311 -2.02 -12.87 7.69
CA GLY A 311 -0.71 -12.98 7.07
C GLY A 311 -0.10 -11.67 6.61
N CYS A 312 -0.57 -10.53 7.11
CA CYS A 312 0.14 -9.26 6.93
C CYS A 312 1.56 -9.38 7.49
N LYS A 313 2.54 -8.78 6.82
CA LYS A 313 3.94 -8.76 7.28
C LYS A 313 4.24 -7.65 8.27
N GLY A 314 3.38 -6.63 8.34
CA GLY A 314 3.53 -5.53 9.26
C GLY A 314 2.32 -4.60 9.31
N LEU A 315 2.33 -3.70 10.28
CA LEU A 315 1.41 -2.57 10.43
C LEU A 315 2.24 -1.30 10.61
N TYR A 316 1.91 -0.27 9.84
CA TYR A 316 2.58 1.02 9.84
C TYR A 316 2.07 1.90 10.99
N TYR A 317 1.61 3.11 10.75
CA TYR A 317 1.03 3.94 11.80
C TYR A 317 -0.34 3.44 12.26
N LEU A 318 -0.63 3.67 13.55
CA LEU A 318 -1.98 3.74 14.06
C LEU A 318 -2.38 5.22 14.11
N ARG A 319 -3.41 5.59 13.36
CA ARG A 319 -3.92 6.96 13.28
C ARG A 319 -5.15 7.10 14.16
N THR A 320 -5.12 8.06 15.06
CA THR A 320 -6.28 8.48 15.87
C THR A 320 -6.66 9.91 15.53
N GLU A 321 -7.91 10.29 15.78
CA GLU A 321 -8.34 11.70 15.78
C GLU A 321 -7.87 12.43 17.02
#